data_a3373a239f089cbaa38df3bb85a48fbd
#
_entry.id   a3373a239f089cbaa38df3bb85a48fbd
#
_cell.length_a   1.000
_cell.length_b   1.000
_cell.length_c   1.000
_cell.angle_alpha   90.00
_cell.angle_beta   90.00
_cell.angle_gamma   90.00
#
_symmetry.space_group_name_H-M   'P 1'
#
loop_
_entity.id
_entity.type
_entity.pdbx_description
1 polymer ?
#
loop_
_entity_poly.entity_id
_entity_poly.type
_entity_poly.pdbx_seq_one_letter_code
_entity_poly.pdbx_strand_id
1 'polypeptide(L)'
;RQRGKSYLIAAKAIDRMLERAGRSCYFVSASIATGKEIVEKEAQIWHDALAKLRAKQEALGKELGGNVVDKRSHKLLAVDDLAELMDKQTAQVRIYHTRTSYSRTKILAPNPDTARGWTGDVFGDEVGFWPDFRAVLDAVEPIISRNPDFLMWMFTTPPEDDKHFTYDFLNPGPLEFTPNAQGNFYKTEAGYPVHRVDIFDSELAGLSLFDPLSGKPVAFEEYRAHAMDKASADRNYALKFVQGGQSAVQLAWLNNAMYKGAQCCTGIDLSKEVLAA
;
A
#
# COMPACT_ATOMS: atom_id res chain seq x y z
N ARG A 1 3.91 1.12 -10.89
CA ARG A 1 2.91 0.10 -10.56
C ARG A 1 3.53 -1.23 -10.10
N GLN A 2 4.65 -1.70 -10.61
CA GLN A 2 5.25 -3.00 -10.28
C GLN A 2 6.47 -2.91 -9.37
N ARG A 3 6.35 -2.21 -8.25
CA ARG A 3 7.48 -1.94 -7.33
C ARG A 3 7.49 -2.75 -6.05
N GLY A 4 6.95 -3.93 -6.07
CA GLY A 4 6.98 -4.79 -4.90
C GLY A 4 6.06 -4.33 -3.75
N LYS A 5 5.08 -3.44 -3.98
CA LYS A 5 4.13 -3.00 -2.96
C LYS A 5 3.50 -4.18 -2.21
N SER A 6 2.95 -5.14 -2.95
CA SER A 6 2.32 -6.34 -2.36
C SER A 6 3.32 -7.21 -1.59
N TYR A 7 4.60 -7.24 -2.02
CA TYR A 7 5.67 -7.91 -1.28
C TYR A 7 5.98 -7.20 0.03
N LEU A 8 6.03 -5.86 0.02
CA LEU A 8 6.27 -5.06 1.21
C LEU A 8 5.15 -5.23 2.23
N ILE A 9 3.88 -5.21 1.76
CA ILE A 9 2.71 -5.47 2.61
C ILE A 9 2.81 -6.85 3.27
N ALA A 10 3.07 -7.88 2.47
CA ALA A 10 3.19 -9.26 2.93
C ALA A 10 4.34 -9.43 3.94
N ALA A 11 5.52 -8.86 3.64
CA ALA A 11 6.66 -8.90 4.54
C ALA A 11 6.38 -8.18 5.86
N LYS A 12 5.70 -7.01 5.81
CA LYS A 12 5.35 -6.27 7.03
C LYS A 12 4.30 -7.00 7.85
N ALA A 13 3.33 -7.67 7.23
CA ALA A 13 2.36 -8.48 7.96
C ALA A 13 3.04 -9.64 8.69
N ILE A 14 4.00 -10.33 8.06
CA ILE A 14 4.80 -11.37 8.71
C ILE A 14 5.57 -10.80 9.91
N ASP A 15 6.27 -9.67 9.71
CA ASP A 15 6.99 -8.97 10.77
C ASP A 15 6.08 -8.69 11.97
N ARG A 16 4.90 -8.14 11.71
CA ARG A 16 3.89 -7.86 12.74
C ARG A 16 3.37 -9.11 13.44
N MET A 17 3.16 -10.20 12.70
CA MET A 17 2.73 -11.47 13.26
C MET A 17 3.80 -12.12 14.13
N LEU A 18 5.08 -11.93 13.82
CA LEU A 18 6.21 -12.45 14.59
C LEU A 18 6.47 -11.67 15.89
N GLU A 19 6.19 -10.36 15.90
CA GLU A 19 6.40 -9.52 17.08
C GLU A 19 5.60 -9.99 18.30
N ARG A 20 4.39 -10.50 18.10
CA ARG A 20 3.48 -10.85 19.20
C ARG A 20 2.53 -11.96 18.83
N ALA A 21 2.41 -12.95 19.72
CA ALA A 21 1.43 -14.03 19.61
C ALA A 21 -0.02 -13.49 19.67
N GLY A 22 -0.90 -14.08 18.88
CA GLY A 22 -2.32 -13.73 18.84
C GLY A 22 -2.63 -12.49 17.97
N ARG A 23 -1.65 -11.94 17.25
CA ARG A 23 -1.86 -10.79 16.37
C ARG A 23 -2.66 -11.18 15.13
N SER A 24 -3.60 -10.33 14.75
CA SER A 24 -4.34 -10.47 13.49
C SER A 24 -3.97 -9.33 12.54
N CYS A 25 -3.72 -9.67 11.29
CA CYS A 25 -3.45 -8.74 10.19
C CYS A 25 -4.55 -8.89 9.14
N TYR A 26 -5.11 -7.80 8.67
CA TYR A 26 -6.20 -7.77 7.71
C TYR A 26 -5.74 -7.14 6.41
N PHE A 27 -5.84 -7.88 5.32
CA PHE A 27 -5.66 -7.36 3.97
C PHE A 27 -7.00 -6.94 3.41
N VAL A 28 -7.17 -5.64 3.19
CA VAL A 28 -8.33 -5.07 2.51
C VAL A 28 -7.91 -4.73 1.09
N SER A 29 -8.48 -5.40 0.10
CA SER A 29 -8.10 -5.27 -1.31
C SER A 29 -9.32 -5.07 -2.18
N ALA A 30 -9.15 -4.43 -3.34
CA ALA A 30 -10.25 -4.15 -4.28
C ALA A 30 -11.07 -5.40 -4.67
N SER A 31 -10.46 -6.58 -4.62
CA SER A 31 -11.15 -7.87 -4.78
C SER A 31 -10.53 -8.94 -3.90
N ILE A 32 -11.31 -9.98 -3.62
CA ILE A 32 -10.80 -11.17 -2.90
C ILE A 32 -9.67 -11.84 -3.70
N ALA A 33 -9.75 -11.84 -5.03
CA ALA A 33 -8.71 -12.42 -5.88
C ALA A 33 -7.37 -11.69 -5.70
N THR A 34 -7.36 -10.36 -5.73
CA THR A 34 -6.15 -9.56 -5.48
C THR A 34 -5.61 -9.77 -4.06
N GLY A 35 -6.49 -9.87 -3.06
CA GLY A 35 -6.10 -10.20 -1.69
C GLY A 35 -5.43 -11.57 -1.58
N LYS A 36 -5.89 -12.58 -2.33
CA LYS A 36 -5.26 -13.91 -2.38
C LYS A 36 -3.82 -13.85 -2.90
N GLU A 37 -3.55 -13.05 -3.92
CA GLU A 37 -2.18 -12.86 -4.43
C GLU A 37 -1.23 -12.32 -3.35
N ILE A 38 -1.71 -11.45 -2.45
CA ILE A 38 -0.91 -10.92 -1.34
C ILE A 38 -0.61 -12.04 -0.34
N VAL A 39 -1.61 -12.85 0.00
CA VAL A 39 -1.45 -13.99 0.90
C VAL A 39 -0.53 -15.07 0.32
N GLU A 40 -0.57 -15.29 -0.99
CA GLU A 40 0.36 -16.20 -1.67
C GLU A 40 1.81 -15.69 -1.57
N LYS A 41 2.04 -14.39 -1.79
CA LYS A 41 3.35 -13.76 -1.59
C LYS A 41 3.81 -13.84 -0.14
N GLU A 42 2.90 -13.64 0.81
CA GLU A 42 3.17 -13.78 2.24
C GLU A 42 3.61 -15.21 2.56
N ALA A 43 2.89 -16.22 2.08
CA ALA A 43 3.24 -17.63 2.25
C ALA A 43 4.61 -17.96 1.65
N GLN A 44 4.92 -17.42 0.45
CA GLN A 44 6.21 -17.60 -0.20
C GLN A 44 7.36 -17.00 0.63
N ILE A 45 7.21 -15.74 1.09
CA ILE A 45 8.21 -15.07 1.92
C ILE A 45 8.48 -15.88 3.19
N TRP A 46 7.43 -16.35 3.84
CA TRP A 46 7.53 -17.15 5.05
C TRP A 46 8.22 -18.49 4.79
N HIS A 47 7.86 -19.17 3.72
CA HIS A 47 8.48 -20.43 3.31
C HIS A 47 9.98 -20.26 3.04
N ASP A 48 10.37 -19.20 2.33
CA ASP A 48 11.77 -18.90 2.04
C ASP A 48 12.56 -18.56 3.34
N ALA A 49 11.94 -17.85 4.27
CA ALA A 49 12.53 -17.55 5.57
C ALA A 49 12.77 -18.84 6.38
N LEU A 50 11.80 -19.75 6.42
CA LEU A 50 11.93 -21.04 7.08
C LEU A 50 13.01 -21.90 6.44
N ALA A 51 13.09 -21.97 5.11
CA ALA A 51 14.13 -22.71 4.39
C ALA A 51 15.53 -22.20 4.76
N LYS A 52 15.73 -20.87 4.83
CA LYS A 52 16.99 -20.26 5.26
C LYS A 52 17.32 -20.56 6.72
N LEU A 53 16.33 -20.57 7.61
CA LEU A 53 16.53 -20.93 9.01
C LEU A 53 16.95 -22.39 9.16
N ARG A 54 16.33 -23.32 8.42
CA ARG A 54 16.70 -24.74 8.38
C ARG A 54 18.15 -24.92 7.92
N ALA A 55 18.50 -24.31 6.80
CA ALA A 55 19.86 -24.38 6.28
C ALA A 55 20.91 -23.85 7.28
N LYS A 56 20.58 -22.78 7.99
CA LYS A 56 21.43 -22.22 9.05
C LYS A 56 21.56 -23.16 10.24
N GLN A 57 20.48 -23.79 10.68
CA GLN A 57 20.51 -24.78 11.79
C GLN A 57 21.32 -26.01 11.41
N GLU A 58 21.18 -26.51 10.17
CA GLU A 58 21.99 -27.64 9.68
C GLU A 58 23.48 -27.29 9.62
N ALA A 59 23.82 -26.08 9.14
CA ALA A 59 25.22 -25.61 9.11
C ALA A 59 25.80 -25.53 10.52
N LEU A 60 25.08 -24.91 11.48
CA LEU A 60 25.50 -24.85 12.88
C LEU A 60 25.63 -26.24 13.52
N GLY A 61 24.71 -27.16 13.21
CA GLY A 61 24.79 -28.55 13.70
C GLY A 61 26.02 -29.28 13.18
N LYS A 62 26.44 -29.00 11.95
CA LYS A 62 27.69 -29.54 11.37
C LYS A 62 28.95 -28.94 12.00
N GLU A 63 28.95 -27.62 12.25
CA GLU A 63 30.07 -26.93 12.87
C GLU A 63 30.28 -27.35 14.34
N LEU A 64 29.21 -27.65 15.06
CA LEU A 64 29.23 -28.02 16.48
C LEU A 64 29.24 -29.54 16.74
N GLY A 65 29.51 -30.33 15.70
CA GLY A 65 29.66 -31.79 15.82
C GLY A 65 28.39 -32.56 16.13
N GLY A 66 27.23 -32.05 15.70
CA GLY A 66 25.95 -32.77 15.75
C GLY A 66 25.26 -32.83 17.14
N ASN A 67 25.87 -32.27 18.20
CA ASN A 67 25.38 -32.38 19.57
C ASN A 67 24.73 -31.11 20.15
N VAL A 68 24.36 -30.15 19.33
CA VAL A 68 23.71 -28.91 19.80
C VAL A 68 22.20 -29.00 19.66
N VAL A 69 21.62 -30.06 20.17
CA VAL A 69 20.24 -30.04 20.65
C VAL A 69 20.31 -30.10 22.17
N ASP A 70 20.58 -28.95 22.79
CA ASP A 70 20.31 -28.83 24.20
C ASP A 70 18.82 -29.13 24.42
N LYS A 71 18.53 -30.23 25.10
CA LYS A 71 17.20 -30.64 25.48
C LYS A 71 16.44 -29.60 26.32
N ARG A 72 17.11 -28.50 26.73
CA ARG A 72 16.51 -27.36 27.41
C ARG A 72 16.10 -26.22 26.48
N SER A 73 16.63 -26.17 25.25
CA SER A 73 16.20 -25.21 24.22
C SER A 73 14.96 -25.69 23.42
N HIS A 74 14.14 -26.54 24.00
CA HIS A 74 12.81 -26.91 23.49
C HIS A 74 11.88 -25.73 23.16
N LYS A 75 12.39 -24.50 23.13
CA LYS A 75 11.69 -23.30 22.69
C LYS A 75 11.93 -22.89 21.25
N LEU A 76 12.86 -23.46 20.55
CA LEU A 76 12.78 -23.46 19.10
C LEU A 76 11.75 -24.52 18.73
N LEU A 77 10.52 -24.07 18.52
CA LEU A 77 9.52 -24.86 17.82
C LEU A 77 10.23 -25.50 16.63
N ALA A 78 10.18 -26.81 16.53
CA ALA A 78 10.72 -27.49 15.37
C ALA A 78 10.18 -26.76 14.14
N VAL A 79 11.02 -26.44 13.18
CA VAL A 79 10.60 -25.67 12.00
C VAL A 79 9.42 -26.35 11.31
N ASP A 80 9.28 -27.65 11.49
CA ASP A 80 8.16 -28.46 11.01
C ASP A 80 6.83 -28.16 11.72
N ASP A 81 6.83 -27.75 13.00
CA ASP A 81 5.63 -27.30 13.72
C ASP A 81 5.15 -25.91 13.26
N LEU A 82 6.01 -25.16 12.61
CA LEU A 82 5.68 -23.85 12.00
C LEU A 82 5.14 -24.00 10.57
N ALA A 83 5.13 -25.19 10.00
CA ALA A 83 4.90 -25.46 8.59
C ALA A 83 3.44 -25.73 8.19
N GLU A 84 2.49 -25.79 9.12
CA GLU A 84 1.06 -25.84 8.78
C GLU A 84 0.50 -24.47 8.44
N LEU A 85 0.91 -23.93 7.29
CA LEU A 85 0.91 -22.50 7.07
C LEU A 85 -0.17 -21.97 6.16
N MET A 86 -0.89 -22.80 5.44
CA MET A 86 -1.84 -22.29 4.47
C MET A 86 -3.14 -23.08 4.47
N ASP A 87 -4.16 -22.51 5.09
CA ASP A 87 -5.51 -22.92 4.78
C ASP A 87 -5.91 -22.31 3.42
N LYS A 88 -5.72 -23.10 2.36
CA LYS A 88 -6.05 -22.71 0.98
C LYS A 88 -7.53 -22.39 0.80
N GLN A 89 -8.41 -22.91 1.64
CA GLN A 89 -9.85 -22.67 1.53
C GLN A 89 -10.24 -21.31 2.11
N THR A 90 -9.58 -20.87 3.18
CA THR A 90 -9.91 -19.60 3.85
C THR A 90 -8.99 -18.45 3.46
N ALA A 91 -8.00 -18.68 2.58
CA ALA A 91 -7.02 -17.68 2.13
C ALA A 91 -6.44 -16.89 3.32
N GLN A 92 -5.86 -17.60 4.28
CA GLN A 92 -5.19 -17.03 5.44
C GLN A 92 -3.85 -17.73 5.68
N VAL A 93 -2.88 -16.98 6.19
CA VAL A 93 -1.63 -17.51 6.73
C VAL A 93 -1.72 -17.50 8.24
N ARG A 94 -1.20 -18.54 8.89
CA ARG A 94 -1.07 -18.62 10.35
C ARG A 94 0.37 -18.86 10.73
N ILE A 95 0.85 -18.11 11.71
CA ILE A 95 2.17 -18.30 12.31
C ILE A 95 1.94 -18.75 13.77
N TYR A 96 2.32 -19.98 14.06
CA TYR A 96 2.18 -20.53 15.41
C TYR A 96 3.35 -20.10 16.29
N HIS A 97 3.06 -19.54 17.45
CA HIS A 97 4.03 -19.22 18.50
C HIS A 97 4.13 -20.31 19.55
N THR A 98 3.04 -21.02 19.74
CA THR A 98 2.90 -22.23 20.57
C THR A 98 1.90 -23.16 19.89
N ARG A 99 1.71 -24.37 20.41
CA ARG A 99 0.69 -25.30 19.87
C ARG A 99 -0.73 -24.75 19.88
N THR A 100 -1.03 -23.79 20.75
CA THR A 100 -2.38 -23.24 20.96
C THR A 100 -2.49 -21.75 20.63
N SER A 101 -1.38 -21.06 20.42
CA SER A 101 -1.35 -19.61 20.17
C SER A 101 -0.72 -19.33 18.81
N TYR A 102 -1.45 -18.63 17.97
CA TYR A 102 -1.00 -18.24 16.62
C TYR A 102 -1.41 -16.82 16.29
N SER A 103 -0.65 -16.20 15.43
CA SER A 103 -1.00 -14.98 14.70
C SER A 103 -1.50 -15.34 13.31
N ARG A 104 -2.33 -14.50 12.71
CA ARG A 104 -2.92 -14.81 11.40
C ARG A 104 -3.10 -13.58 10.53
N THR A 105 -3.12 -13.82 9.23
CA THR A 105 -3.68 -12.88 8.25
C THR A 105 -5.07 -13.30 7.80
N LYS A 106 -5.88 -12.35 7.39
CA LYS A 106 -7.20 -12.57 6.80
C LYS A 106 -7.47 -11.52 5.73
N ILE A 107 -8.10 -11.94 4.63
CA ILE A 107 -8.56 -11.05 3.58
C ILE A 107 -9.95 -10.54 3.94
N LEU A 108 -10.16 -9.24 3.82
CA LEU A 108 -11.45 -8.57 3.91
C LEU A 108 -11.79 -7.92 2.57
N ALA A 109 -13.04 -8.06 2.16
CA ALA A 109 -13.54 -7.26 1.05
C ALA A 109 -13.63 -5.79 1.46
N PRO A 110 -13.45 -4.84 0.54
CA PRO A 110 -13.59 -3.41 0.79
C PRO A 110 -15.09 -3.04 0.86
N ASN A 111 -15.77 -3.62 1.84
CA ASN A 111 -17.18 -3.43 2.10
C ASN A 111 -17.34 -3.04 3.58
N PRO A 112 -17.98 -1.90 3.88
CA PRO A 112 -18.19 -1.43 5.24
C PRO A 112 -18.82 -2.45 6.18
N ASP A 113 -19.75 -3.26 5.66
CA ASP A 113 -20.48 -4.25 6.48
C ASP A 113 -19.61 -5.43 6.90
N THR A 114 -18.65 -5.82 6.06
CA THR A 114 -17.73 -6.95 6.34
C THR A 114 -16.50 -6.52 7.12
N ALA A 115 -16.15 -5.24 7.09
CA ALA A 115 -14.97 -4.70 7.75
C ALA A 115 -15.19 -4.47 9.26
N ARG A 116 -16.43 -4.39 9.72
CA ARG A 116 -16.76 -4.12 11.12
C ARG A 116 -16.51 -5.33 12.04
N GLY A 117 -16.15 -5.05 13.28
CA GLY A 117 -16.04 -6.07 14.34
C GLY A 117 -14.69 -6.78 14.44
N TRP A 118 -13.71 -6.43 13.64
CA TRP A 118 -12.34 -6.95 13.70
C TRP A 118 -11.45 -6.06 14.58
N THR A 119 -10.29 -6.61 14.99
CA THR A 119 -9.29 -5.89 15.77
C THR A 119 -7.89 -6.38 15.42
N GLY A 120 -6.99 -5.49 15.01
CA GLY A 120 -5.63 -5.84 14.58
C GLY A 120 -5.02 -4.80 13.62
N ASP A 121 -3.95 -5.21 12.94
CA ASP A 121 -3.30 -4.40 11.93
C ASP A 121 -4.08 -4.45 10.61
N VAL A 122 -4.12 -3.35 9.86
CA VAL A 122 -4.84 -3.24 8.59
C VAL A 122 -3.90 -2.83 7.47
N PHE A 123 -3.97 -3.54 6.37
CA PHE A 123 -3.22 -3.28 5.15
C PHE A 123 -4.20 -3.11 3.98
N GLY A 124 -4.38 -1.88 3.52
CA GLY A 124 -5.21 -1.55 2.36
C GLY A 124 -4.40 -1.56 1.09
N ASP A 125 -4.76 -2.42 0.13
CA ASP A 125 -4.12 -2.45 -1.18
C ASP A 125 -5.02 -1.83 -2.24
N GLU A 126 -4.40 -1.01 -3.10
CA GLU A 126 -5.05 -0.29 -4.19
C GLU A 126 -6.32 0.47 -3.73
N VAL A 127 -6.19 1.22 -2.62
CA VAL A 127 -7.32 1.91 -1.98
C VAL A 127 -8.02 2.94 -2.89
N GLY A 128 -7.31 3.50 -3.88
CA GLY A 128 -7.87 4.39 -4.89
C GLY A 128 -8.83 3.70 -5.87
N PHE A 129 -8.93 2.38 -5.83
CA PHE A 129 -9.85 1.59 -6.66
C PHE A 129 -10.96 0.92 -5.84
N TRP A 130 -11.09 1.27 -4.55
CA TRP A 130 -12.21 0.79 -3.76
C TRP A 130 -13.48 1.53 -4.16
N PRO A 131 -14.63 0.84 -4.24
CA PRO A 131 -15.88 1.45 -4.74
C PRO A 131 -16.33 2.66 -3.92
N ASP A 132 -16.15 2.63 -2.61
CA ASP A 132 -16.43 3.72 -1.68
C ASP A 132 -15.32 3.75 -0.61
N PHE A 133 -14.21 4.37 -0.97
CA PHE A 133 -13.04 4.44 -0.09
C PHE A 133 -13.36 5.08 1.26
N ARG A 134 -14.18 6.14 1.28
CA ARG A 134 -14.52 6.87 2.51
C ARG A 134 -15.33 5.99 3.47
N ALA A 135 -16.38 5.35 2.98
CA ALA A 135 -17.20 4.48 3.81
C ALA A 135 -16.43 3.25 4.31
N VAL A 136 -15.53 2.69 3.48
CA VAL A 136 -14.66 1.59 3.91
C VAL A 136 -13.66 2.07 4.96
N LEU A 137 -13.06 3.25 4.80
CA LEU A 137 -12.14 3.83 5.76
C LEU A 137 -12.82 4.01 7.12
N ASP A 138 -14.02 4.61 7.15
CA ASP A 138 -14.83 4.79 8.35
C ASP A 138 -15.15 3.46 9.07
N ALA A 139 -15.28 2.37 8.32
CA ALA A 139 -15.52 1.04 8.88
C ALA A 139 -14.26 0.34 9.38
N VAL A 140 -13.11 0.64 8.77
CA VAL A 140 -11.80 0.02 9.04
C VAL A 140 -11.06 0.73 10.17
N GLU A 141 -11.18 2.05 10.28
CA GLU A 141 -10.49 2.84 11.30
C GLU A 141 -10.71 2.34 12.74
N PRO A 142 -11.93 1.92 13.15
CA PRO A 142 -12.15 1.33 14.46
C PRO A 142 -11.38 0.03 14.73
N ILE A 143 -10.93 -0.68 13.68
CA ILE A 143 -10.15 -1.92 13.83
C ILE A 143 -8.83 -1.64 14.56
N ILE A 144 -8.19 -0.53 14.22
CA ILE A 144 -6.88 -0.13 14.78
C ILE A 144 -7.02 0.71 16.05
N SER A 145 -8.15 1.37 16.28
CA SER A 145 -8.29 2.39 17.33
C SER A 145 -8.20 1.86 18.77
N ARG A 146 -8.34 0.55 18.97
CA ARG A 146 -8.34 -0.06 20.31
C ARG A 146 -6.97 -0.31 20.91
N ASN A 147 -5.92 -0.22 20.12
CA ASN A 147 -4.56 -0.47 20.58
C ASN A 147 -3.59 0.46 19.82
N PRO A 148 -2.78 1.27 20.52
CA PRO A 148 -1.82 2.17 19.89
C PRO A 148 -0.72 1.44 19.09
N ASP A 149 -0.54 0.13 19.33
CA ASP A 149 0.40 -0.70 18.56
C ASP A 149 -0.14 -1.14 17.20
N PHE A 150 -1.43 -0.98 16.93
CA PHE A 150 -1.99 -1.37 15.65
C PHE A 150 -1.65 -0.37 14.56
N LEU A 151 -1.39 -0.90 13.35
CA LEU A 151 -1.01 -0.13 12.19
C LEU A 151 -2.12 -0.15 11.15
N MET A 152 -2.28 0.98 10.46
CA MET A 152 -2.99 1.03 9.18
C MET A 152 -2.00 1.49 8.11
N TRP A 153 -1.76 0.64 7.12
CA TRP A 153 -0.96 0.96 5.95
C TRP A 153 -1.82 0.88 4.69
N MET A 154 -1.78 1.92 3.90
CA MET A 154 -2.55 2.01 2.66
C MET A 154 -1.61 2.23 1.48
N PHE A 155 -1.91 1.54 0.38
CA PHE A 155 -1.14 1.59 -0.86
C PHE A 155 -2.06 1.84 -2.03
N THR A 156 -1.67 2.74 -2.91
CA THR A 156 -2.42 3.02 -4.13
C THR A 156 -1.57 3.70 -5.19
N THR A 157 -2.11 3.78 -6.38
CA THR A 157 -1.78 4.78 -7.41
C THR A 157 -2.96 5.75 -7.49
N PRO A 158 -2.79 6.97 -8.01
CA PRO A 158 -3.90 7.91 -8.19
C PRO A 158 -5.04 7.27 -9.01
N PRO A 159 -6.30 7.34 -8.58
CA PRO A 159 -7.44 6.85 -9.35
C PRO A 159 -7.70 7.71 -10.58
N GLU A 160 -8.61 7.25 -11.47
CA GLU A 160 -9.02 8.00 -12.66
C GLU A 160 -9.98 9.14 -12.35
N ASP A 161 -10.82 8.94 -11.36
CA ASP A 161 -11.82 9.91 -10.93
C ASP A 161 -11.18 10.91 -9.97
N ASP A 162 -11.12 12.18 -10.39
CA ASP A 162 -10.62 13.29 -9.58
C ASP A 162 -11.53 13.66 -8.40
N LYS A 163 -12.76 13.14 -8.37
CA LYS A 163 -13.70 13.27 -7.24
C LYS A 163 -13.53 12.19 -6.20
N HIS A 164 -12.68 11.19 -6.48
CA HIS A 164 -12.43 10.13 -5.52
C HIS A 164 -11.75 10.68 -4.27
N PHE A 165 -12.21 10.27 -3.08
CA PHE A 165 -11.74 10.80 -1.80
C PHE A 165 -10.23 10.68 -1.58
N THR A 166 -9.54 9.75 -2.27
CA THR A 166 -8.08 9.66 -2.22
C THR A 166 -7.36 10.90 -2.74
N TYR A 167 -7.99 11.70 -3.61
CA TYR A 167 -7.42 12.97 -4.06
C TYR A 167 -7.30 13.95 -2.91
N ASP A 168 -8.36 14.13 -2.13
CA ASP A 168 -8.33 15.00 -0.95
C ASP A 168 -7.42 14.43 0.12
N PHE A 169 -7.42 13.09 0.28
CA PHE A 169 -6.68 12.40 1.32
C PHE A 169 -5.17 12.35 1.08
N LEU A 170 -4.72 12.20 -0.19
CA LEU A 170 -3.32 12.03 -0.55
C LEU A 170 -2.72 13.22 -1.30
N ASN A 171 -3.51 14.26 -1.59
CA ASN A 171 -3.04 15.41 -2.34
C ASN A 171 -1.84 16.06 -1.62
N PRO A 172 -0.68 16.16 -2.29
CA PRO A 172 0.48 16.83 -1.73
C PRO A 172 0.36 18.36 -1.71
N GLY A 173 -0.72 18.93 -2.26
CA GLY A 173 -0.88 20.36 -2.42
C GLY A 173 0.18 20.96 -3.37
N PRO A 174 0.81 22.09 -2.99
CA PRO A 174 1.80 22.76 -3.82
C PRO A 174 3.20 22.14 -3.75
N LEU A 175 3.37 20.99 -3.09
CA LEU A 175 4.68 20.37 -2.94
C LEU A 175 5.20 19.87 -4.28
N GLU A 176 6.39 20.29 -4.65
CA GLU A 176 7.15 19.75 -5.76
C GLU A 176 8.15 18.71 -5.26
N PHE A 177 8.25 17.59 -5.97
CA PHE A 177 9.13 16.50 -5.62
C PHE A 177 10.29 16.42 -6.61
N THR A 178 11.51 16.44 -6.10
CA THR A 178 12.70 16.10 -6.89
C THR A 178 12.90 14.59 -6.87
N PRO A 179 13.32 13.98 -7.99
CA PRO A 179 13.60 12.55 -8.04
C PRO A 179 14.60 12.12 -6.96
N ASN A 180 14.26 11.04 -6.25
CA ASN A 180 15.06 10.47 -5.17
C ASN A 180 14.99 8.95 -5.22
N ALA A 181 16.14 8.26 -5.29
CA ALA A 181 16.19 6.79 -5.37
C ALA A 181 15.47 6.07 -4.20
N GLN A 182 15.31 6.73 -3.08
CA GLN A 182 14.57 6.22 -1.91
C GLN A 182 13.09 6.67 -1.90
N GLY A 183 12.66 7.48 -2.88
CA GLY A 183 11.35 8.12 -2.89
C GLY A 183 11.29 9.34 -1.99
N ASN A 184 10.12 9.95 -1.94
CA ASN A 184 9.86 11.21 -1.25
C ASN A 184 8.86 11.00 -0.12
N PHE A 185 9.08 11.69 1.01
CA PHE A 185 8.18 11.66 2.16
C PHE A 185 7.52 13.02 2.34
N TYR A 186 6.23 13.01 2.59
CA TYR A 186 5.48 14.21 2.97
C TYR A 186 4.38 13.86 3.97
N LYS A 187 3.73 14.88 4.52
CA LYS A 187 2.52 14.73 5.33
C LYS A 187 1.36 15.37 4.61
N THR A 188 0.22 14.71 4.65
CA THR A 188 -1.04 15.27 4.15
C THR A 188 -1.52 16.42 5.06
N GLU A 189 -2.52 17.19 4.65
CA GLU A 189 -3.13 18.22 5.49
C GLU A 189 -3.70 17.65 6.80
N ALA A 190 -4.20 16.40 6.76
CA ALA A 190 -4.67 15.68 7.94
C ALA A 190 -3.53 15.13 8.83
N GLY A 191 -2.26 15.33 8.43
CA GLY A 191 -1.08 14.92 9.19
C GLY A 191 -0.61 13.49 8.96
N TYR A 192 -1.22 12.74 8.03
CA TYR A 192 -0.79 11.38 7.72
C TYR A 192 0.53 11.37 6.95
N PRO A 193 1.50 10.52 7.34
CA PRO A 193 2.75 10.38 6.63
C PRO A 193 2.53 9.60 5.32
N VAL A 194 3.05 10.13 4.22
CA VAL A 194 3.00 9.49 2.90
C VAL A 194 4.41 9.29 2.38
N HIS A 195 4.68 8.08 1.90
CA HIS A 195 5.86 7.76 1.13
C HIS A 195 5.47 7.64 -0.35
N ARG A 196 5.90 8.60 -1.15
CA ARG A 196 5.66 8.66 -2.58
C ARG A 196 6.88 8.15 -3.32
N VAL A 197 6.68 7.18 -4.21
CA VAL A 197 7.73 6.64 -5.08
C VAL A 197 7.19 6.58 -6.49
N ASP A 198 7.70 7.43 -7.37
CA ASP A 198 7.31 7.47 -8.78
C ASP A 198 8.31 6.78 -9.70
N ILE A 199 8.12 6.94 -11.00
CA ILE A 199 8.99 6.32 -12.00
C ILE A 199 10.38 6.97 -12.00
N PHE A 200 10.47 8.28 -11.80
CA PHE A 200 11.75 9.00 -11.81
C PHE A 200 12.62 8.59 -10.61
N ASP A 201 12.01 8.40 -9.45
CA ASP A 201 12.67 7.83 -8.26
C ASP A 201 13.25 6.45 -8.58
N SER A 202 12.51 5.68 -9.39
CA SER A 202 12.85 4.31 -9.75
C SER A 202 13.96 4.21 -10.75
N GLU A 203 13.97 5.10 -11.72
CA GLU A 203 15.04 5.20 -12.70
C GLU A 203 16.36 5.51 -11.99
N LEU A 204 16.33 6.43 -11.00
CA LEU A 204 17.48 6.69 -10.14
C LEU A 204 17.91 5.47 -9.32
N ALA A 205 16.97 4.60 -8.95
CA ALA A 205 17.26 3.34 -8.26
C ALA A 205 17.71 2.21 -9.22
N GLY A 206 17.89 2.51 -10.51
CA GLY A 206 18.36 1.55 -11.53
C GLY A 206 17.28 0.66 -12.12
N LEU A 207 16.00 1.00 -11.94
CA LEU A 207 14.87 0.28 -12.56
C LEU A 207 14.51 0.94 -13.87
N SER A 208 14.40 0.14 -14.95
CA SER A 208 14.01 0.61 -16.28
C SER A 208 12.59 0.18 -16.63
N LEU A 209 11.92 0.98 -17.44
CA LEU A 209 10.76 0.55 -18.19
C LEU A 209 11.19 -0.11 -19.49
N PHE A 210 10.30 -0.91 -20.07
CA PHE A 210 10.51 -1.52 -21.37
C PHE A 210 9.53 -0.91 -22.36
N ASP A 211 10.05 -0.47 -23.48
CA ASP A 211 9.22 0.05 -24.58
C ASP A 211 8.27 -1.03 -25.09
N PRO A 212 6.95 -0.77 -25.15
CA PRO A 212 5.95 -1.75 -25.58
C PRO A 212 6.10 -2.19 -27.03
N LEU A 213 6.79 -1.41 -27.87
CA LEU A 213 6.97 -1.71 -29.29
C LEU A 213 8.25 -2.50 -29.56
N SER A 214 9.35 -2.14 -28.91
CA SER A 214 10.67 -2.74 -29.19
C SER A 214 11.13 -3.73 -28.10
N GLY A 215 10.50 -3.72 -26.93
CA GLY A 215 10.90 -4.52 -25.76
C GLY A 215 12.25 -4.11 -25.15
N LYS A 216 12.81 -2.97 -25.56
CA LYS A 216 14.08 -2.46 -25.04
C LYS A 216 13.88 -1.62 -23.77
N PRO A 217 14.86 -1.57 -22.86
CA PRO A 217 14.79 -0.68 -21.71
C PRO A 217 14.87 0.77 -22.18
N VAL A 218 13.96 1.60 -21.69
CA VAL A 218 13.82 3.02 -22.07
C VAL A 218 13.50 3.85 -20.84
N ALA A 219 13.80 5.17 -20.93
CA ALA A 219 13.35 6.14 -19.95
C ALA A 219 11.84 6.38 -20.05
N PHE A 220 11.24 6.91 -18.97
CA PHE A 220 9.81 7.14 -18.90
C PHE A 220 9.26 8.02 -20.04
N GLU A 221 9.98 9.05 -20.45
CA GLU A 221 9.52 9.95 -21.51
C GLU A 221 9.37 9.22 -22.86
N GLU A 222 10.29 8.33 -23.18
CA GLU A 222 10.22 7.50 -24.38
C GLU A 222 9.10 6.47 -24.27
N TYR A 223 9.00 5.77 -23.12
CA TYR A 223 7.88 4.87 -22.82
C TYR A 223 6.54 5.59 -23.01
N ARG A 224 6.41 6.80 -22.43
CA ARG A 224 5.21 7.62 -22.51
C ARG A 224 4.86 8.03 -23.95
N ALA A 225 5.86 8.30 -24.78
CA ALA A 225 5.65 8.65 -26.18
C ALA A 225 4.98 7.50 -26.95
N HIS A 226 5.32 6.25 -26.64
CA HIS A 226 4.79 5.02 -27.26
C HIS A 226 3.61 4.41 -26.50
N ALA A 227 3.23 4.94 -25.34
CA ALA A 227 2.10 4.44 -24.56
C ALA A 227 0.78 4.65 -25.33
N MET A 228 -0.11 3.63 -25.29
CA MET A 228 -1.45 3.70 -25.87
C MET A 228 -2.28 4.83 -25.24
N ASP A 229 -2.15 5.01 -23.93
CA ASP A 229 -2.77 6.07 -23.17
C ASP A 229 -1.73 6.81 -22.32
N LYS A 230 -1.42 8.02 -22.77
CA LYS A 230 -0.43 8.89 -22.12
C LYS A 230 -0.89 9.38 -20.75
N ALA A 231 -2.19 9.64 -20.58
CA ALA A 231 -2.75 10.07 -19.30
C ALA A 231 -2.68 8.94 -18.26
N SER A 232 -2.98 7.71 -18.70
CA SER A 232 -2.81 6.52 -17.87
C SER A 232 -1.34 6.28 -17.50
N ALA A 233 -0.40 6.50 -18.43
CA ALA A 233 1.03 6.41 -18.15
C ALA A 233 1.45 7.44 -17.09
N ASP A 234 1.07 8.71 -17.26
CA ASP A 234 1.34 9.80 -16.31
C ASP A 234 0.80 9.47 -14.91
N ARG A 235 -0.43 8.97 -14.84
CA ARG A 235 -1.07 8.61 -13.58
C ARG A 235 -0.40 7.40 -12.90
N ASN A 236 -0.20 6.32 -13.65
CA ASN A 236 0.25 5.04 -13.09
C ASN A 236 1.74 5.01 -12.75
N TYR A 237 2.56 5.78 -13.48
CA TYR A 237 4.02 5.75 -13.34
C TYR A 237 4.56 7.05 -12.73
N ALA A 238 4.17 8.21 -13.23
CA ALA A 238 4.62 9.49 -12.68
C ALA A 238 3.79 9.95 -11.48
N LEU A 239 2.75 9.19 -11.09
CA LEU A 239 1.85 9.49 -9.98
C LEU A 239 1.24 10.89 -10.05
N LYS A 240 0.96 11.34 -11.28
CA LYS A 240 0.27 12.62 -11.50
C LYS A 240 -1.20 12.45 -11.15
N PHE A 241 -1.70 13.32 -10.31
CA PHE A 241 -3.13 13.45 -10.07
C PHE A 241 -3.77 14.08 -11.31
N VAL A 242 -4.62 13.32 -12.01
CA VAL A 242 -5.35 13.81 -13.16
C VAL A 242 -6.45 14.73 -12.65
N GLN A 243 -6.44 15.98 -13.09
CA GLN A 243 -7.46 16.94 -12.71
C GLN A 243 -8.40 17.13 -13.90
N GLY A 244 -9.70 16.87 -13.68
CA GLY A 244 -10.75 17.23 -14.62
C GLY A 244 -10.94 16.27 -15.80
N GLY A 245 -10.78 14.98 -15.63
CA GLY A 245 -10.90 13.98 -16.71
C GLY A 245 -12.29 13.91 -17.40
N GLN A 246 -13.34 14.45 -16.80
CA GLN A 246 -14.72 14.48 -17.36
C GLN A 246 -15.38 15.86 -17.28
N SER A 247 -14.70 16.88 -16.77
CA SER A 247 -15.25 18.22 -16.70
C SER A 247 -14.74 19.08 -17.87
N ALA A 248 -15.64 19.84 -18.50
CA ALA A 248 -15.26 20.81 -19.54
C ALA A 248 -14.29 21.90 -19.04
N VAL A 249 -14.22 22.09 -17.71
CA VAL A 249 -13.30 23.00 -17.04
C VAL A 249 -12.60 22.24 -15.91
N GLN A 250 -11.28 22.19 -15.95
CA GLN A 250 -10.50 21.54 -14.89
C GLN A 250 -10.65 22.29 -13.56
N LEU A 251 -10.91 21.57 -12.47
CA LEU A 251 -11.07 22.14 -11.13
C LEU A 251 -9.82 22.95 -10.71
N ALA A 252 -8.63 22.53 -11.12
CA ALA A 252 -7.40 23.29 -10.89
C ALA A 252 -7.38 24.64 -11.60
N TRP A 253 -7.99 24.72 -12.78
CA TRP A 253 -8.12 26.01 -13.48
C TRP A 253 -9.08 26.92 -12.75
N LEU A 254 -10.18 26.37 -12.21
CA LEU A 254 -11.12 27.12 -11.39
C LEU A 254 -10.45 27.59 -10.09
N ASN A 255 -9.75 26.70 -9.40
CA ASN A 255 -9.03 27.04 -8.17
C ASN A 255 -7.92 28.07 -8.41
N ASN A 256 -7.15 27.93 -9.49
CA ASN A 256 -6.15 28.94 -9.89
C ASN A 256 -6.81 30.27 -10.29
N ALA A 257 -7.94 30.23 -10.99
CA ALA A 257 -8.67 31.42 -11.37
C ALA A 257 -9.29 32.11 -10.13
N MET A 258 -9.84 31.34 -9.21
CA MET A 258 -10.35 31.84 -7.92
C MET A 258 -9.23 32.43 -7.06
N TYR A 259 -8.08 31.77 -6.99
CA TYR A 259 -6.93 32.25 -6.22
C TYR A 259 -6.34 33.55 -6.84
N LYS A 260 -6.17 33.59 -8.15
CA LYS A 260 -5.74 34.80 -8.88
C LYS A 260 -6.80 35.89 -8.83
N GLY A 261 -8.08 35.51 -8.94
CA GLY A 261 -9.21 36.42 -8.78
C GLY A 261 -9.28 37.04 -7.38
N ALA A 262 -9.08 36.24 -6.35
CA ALA A 262 -9.02 36.73 -4.96
C ALA A 262 -7.85 37.70 -4.73
N GLN A 263 -6.72 37.50 -5.42
CA GLN A 263 -5.59 38.43 -5.38
C GLN A 263 -5.84 39.74 -6.16
N CYS A 264 -6.64 39.66 -7.23
CA CYS A 264 -6.94 40.84 -8.09
C CYS A 264 -8.15 41.62 -7.60
N CYS A 265 -9.04 41.02 -6.85
CA CYS A 265 -10.34 41.60 -6.45
C CYS A 265 -10.39 42.11 -5.01
N THR A 266 -9.26 42.53 -4.44
CA THR A 266 -9.27 43.29 -3.18
C THR A 266 -9.94 44.65 -3.43
N GLY A 267 -11.26 44.69 -3.37
CA GLY A 267 -12.02 45.95 -3.53
C GLY A 267 -13.31 45.89 -4.36
N ILE A 268 -13.68 44.71 -4.91
CA ILE A 268 -14.98 44.56 -5.59
C ILE A 268 -16.00 44.10 -4.54
N ASP A 269 -16.90 44.98 -4.19
CA ASP A 269 -18.05 44.67 -3.35
C ASP A 269 -19.15 44.03 -4.20
N LEU A 270 -19.08 42.68 -4.29
CA LEU A 270 -20.05 41.88 -5.05
C LEU A 270 -21.49 41.98 -4.56
N SER A 271 -21.70 42.57 -3.37
CA SER A 271 -23.05 42.78 -2.84
C SER A 271 -23.85 43.85 -3.59
N LYS A 272 -23.21 44.69 -4.37
CA LYS A 272 -23.86 45.76 -5.13
C LYS A 272 -24.19 45.44 -6.58
N GLU A 273 -23.52 44.46 -7.18
CA GLU A 273 -23.75 44.10 -8.60
C GLU A 273 -24.77 42.97 -8.80
N VAL A 274 -25.01 42.14 -7.78
CA VAL A 274 -25.99 41.01 -7.87
C VAL A 274 -27.42 41.47 -7.70
N LEU A 275 -27.66 42.69 -7.22
CA LEU A 275 -29.02 43.26 -7.02
C LEU A 275 -29.47 44.17 -8.18
N ALA A 276 -28.69 44.32 -9.22
CA ALA A 276 -28.98 45.16 -10.38
C ALA A 276 -29.23 44.37 -11.69
N ALA A 277 -29.31 43.07 -11.62
CA ALA A 277 -29.70 42.16 -12.71
C ALA A 277 -30.92 41.35 -12.28
#